data_310b0a357e3bc137d152c0d37bab1173
#
_entry.id   310b0a357e3bc137d152c0d37bab1173
#
_cell.length_a   1.000
_cell.length_b   1.000
_cell.length_c   1.000
_cell.angle_alpha   90.00
_cell.angle_beta   90.00
_cell.angle_gamma   90.00
#
_symmetry.space_group_name_H-M   'P 1'
#
loop_
_entity.id
_entity.type
_entity.pdbx_description
1 polymer ?
#
loop_
_entity_poly.entity_id
_entity_poly.type
_entity_poly.pdbx_seq_one_letter_code
_entity_poly.pdbx_strand_id
1 'polypeptide(L)'
;MGTISVATSFFDSNGVKQHAISKAWAKLLLWLAGITVRIRGMENVDPKGHYVFIGNHLSLYDTPLVLATIPKQFLFLVSAKYVKLPFLGTHLRRSGHFAVDVEDTRGSLKIMTEAARRLRERRLSILLFPEGRRARGEMQEFKEGAAYIAIKSQAPVIPFAIRGTREVLEIGSVHVRGGTVDFAVGEAIPTAGLTLKDREALTALMRERVVKLLERLG
;
A
#
# COMPACT_ATOMS: atom_id res chain seq x y z
N MET A 1 12.82 -6.35 15.41
CA MET A 1 12.70 -5.75 14.06
C MET A 1 13.05 -4.26 14.04
N GLY A 2 12.43 -3.41 14.84
CA GLY A 2 12.69 -1.97 14.83
C GLY A 2 14.15 -1.58 15.01
N THR A 3 14.88 -2.25 15.89
CA THR A 3 16.30 -1.98 16.15
C THR A 3 17.20 -2.32 14.95
N ILE A 4 16.98 -3.47 14.30
CA ILE A 4 17.78 -3.90 13.12
C ILE A 4 17.49 -2.96 11.95
N SER A 5 16.22 -2.61 11.72
CA SER A 5 15.82 -1.69 10.64
C SER A 5 16.36 -0.27 10.90
N VAL A 6 16.37 0.19 12.14
CA VAL A 6 16.95 1.49 12.51
C VAL A 6 18.48 1.47 12.31
N ALA A 7 19.17 0.42 12.74
CA ALA A 7 20.61 0.29 12.53
C ALA A 7 21.00 0.27 11.03
N THR A 8 20.28 -0.51 10.22
CA THR A 8 20.49 -0.54 8.76
C THR A 8 20.21 0.79 8.08
N SER A 9 19.29 1.61 8.62
CA SER A 9 18.94 2.90 8.03
C SER A 9 20.09 3.91 7.97
N PHE A 10 21.13 3.75 8.78
CA PHE A 10 22.31 4.61 8.73
C PHE A 10 23.19 4.36 7.50
N PHE A 11 23.04 3.19 6.86
CA PHE A 11 23.84 2.74 5.72
C PHE A 11 22.99 2.49 4.45
N ASP A 12 21.73 2.96 4.43
CA ASP A 12 20.77 2.67 3.36
C ASP A 12 20.05 3.96 2.92
N SER A 13 20.72 4.76 2.12
CA SER A 13 20.19 6.03 1.63
C SER A 13 18.96 5.91 0.72
N ASN A 14 18.74 4.73 0.10
CA ASN A 14 17.67 4.47 -0.84
C ASN A 14 16.55 3.58 -0.28
N GLY A 15 16.65 3.13 0.98
CA GLY A 15 15.65 2.29 1.64
C GLY A 15 15.53 0.87 1.08
N VAL A 16 16.44 0.44 0.20
CA VAL A 16 16.40 -0.89 -0.45
C VAL A 16 16.61 -2.01 0.58
N LYS A 17 17.63 -1.87 1.43
CA LYS A 17 17.93 -2.87 2.48
C LYS A 17 16.83 -2.90 3.52
N GLN A 18 16.31 -1.72 3.92
CA GLN A 18 15.18 -1.63 4.85
C GLN A 18 13.92 -2.29 4.28
N HIS A 19 13.64 -2.10 2.99
CA HIS A 19 12.51 -2.77 2.33
C HIS A 19 12.71 -4.29 2.29
N ALA A 20 13.92 -4.78 1.98
CA ALA A 20 14.23 -6.21 1.98
C ALA A 20 14.05 -6.84 3.37
N ILE A 21 14.52 -6.15 4.43
CA ILE A 21 14.32 -6.58 5.84
C ILE A 21 12.82 -6.61 6.18
N SER A 22 12.07 -5.57 5.79
CA SER A 22 10.61 -5.51 6.01
C SER A 22 9.89 -6.65 5.29
N LYS A 23 10.30 -6.98 4.06
CA LYS A 23 9.76 -8.08 3.27
C LYS A 23 10.06 -9.44 3.92
N ALA A 24 11.30 -9.67 4.37
CA ALA A 24 11.68 -10.91 5.05
C ALA A 24 10.86 -11.09 6.35
N TRP A 25 10.71 -10.03 7.11
CA TRP A 25 9.89 -10.03 8.32
C TRP A 25 8.40 -10.25 8.03
N ALA A 26 7.87 -9.63 7.00
CA ALA A 26 6.48 -9.84 6.58
C ALA A 26 6.21 -11.30 6.24
N LYS A 27 7.13 -11.94 5.49
CA LYS A 27 7.05 -13.38 5.20
C LYS A 27 7.08 -14.24 6.47
N LEU A 28 7.97 -13.91 7.41
CA LEU A 28 8.05 -14.60 8.70
C LEU A 28 6.75 -14.45 9.50
N LEU A 29 6.16 -13.24 9.54
CA LEU A 29 4.89 -13.01 10.23
C LEU A 29 3.75 -13.84 9.63
N LEU A 30 3.64 -13.90 8.29
CA LEU A 30 2.63 -14.72 7.62
C LEU A 30 2.82 -16.21 7.92
N TRP A 31 4.07 -16.68 7.90
CA TRP A 31 4.40 -18.07 8.21
C TRP A 31 4.07 -18.43 9.66
N LEU A 32 4.50 -17.61 10.63
CA LEU A 32 4.21 -17.81 12.06
C LEU A 32 2.71 -17.79 12.36
N ALA A 33 1.96 -16.99 11.62
CA ALA A 33 0.50 -16.92 11.72
C ALA A 33 -0.21 -18.09 11.02
N GLY A 34 0.50 -19.01 10.35
CA GLY A 34 -0.10 -20.12 9.60
C GLY A 34 -0.96 -19.66 8.41
N ILE A 35 -0.53 -18.57 7.74
CA ILE A 35 -1.27 -17.99 6.63
C ILE A 35 -0.76 -18.56 5.30
N THR A 36 -1.66 -19.15 4.53
CA THR A 36 -1.43 -19.55 3.14
C THR A 36 -1.90 -18.44 2.21
N VAL A 37 -1.01 -17.92 1.36
CA VAL A 37 -1.33 -16.83 0.41
C VAL A 37 -1.51 -17.40 -0.99
N ARG A 38 -2.68 -17.18 -1.60
CA ARG A 38 -2.95 -17.47 -3.01
C ARG A 38 -2.86 -16.20 -3.81
N ILE A 39 -1.93 -16.16 -4.77
CA ILE A 39 -1.64 -14.97 -5.57
C ILE A 39 -2.12 -15.20 -6.99
N ARG A 40 -2.77 -14.17 -7.59
CA ARG A 40 -3.20 -14.16 -9.00
C ARG A 40 -2.87 -12.81 -9.63
N GLY A 41 -2.54 -12.78 -10.92
CA GLY A 41 -2.33 -11.55 -11.69
C GLY A 41 -1.00 -10.83 -11.40
N MET A 42 -0.02 -11.50 -10.75
CA MET A 42 1.26 -10.85 -10.44
C MET A 42 2.07 -10.54 -11.71
N GLU A 43 1.79 -11.19 -12.82
CA GLU A 43 2.33 -10.93 -14.15
C GLU A 43 2.01 -9.51 -14.67
N ASN A 44 0.97 -8.87 -14.13
CA ASN A 44 0.61 -7.48 -14.44
C ASN A 44 1.60 -6.45 -13.86
N VAL A 45 2.52 -6.88 -13.00
CA VAL A 45 3.53 -6.01 -12.37
C VAL A 45 4.88 -6.19 -13.07
N ASP A 46 5.21 -5.30 -13.99
CA ASP A 46 6.56 -5.26 -14.56
C ASP A 46 7.57 -4.92 -13.45
N PRO A 47 8.59 -5.77 -13.20
CA PRO A 47 9.63 -5.50 -12.23
C PRO A 47 10.40 -4.19 -12.47
N LYS A 48 10.45 -3.68 -13.68
CA LYS A 48 11.12 -2.43 -14.05
C LYS A 48 10.19 -1.20 -14.00
N GLY A 49 8.88 -1.41 -13.98
CA GLY A 49 7.88 -0.35 -13.91
C GLY A 49 7.90 0.41 -12.57
N HIS A 50 7.15 1.48 -12.46
CA HIS A 50 6.89 2.21 -11.22
C HIS A 50 5.40 2.57 -11.19
N TYR A 51 4.78 2.41 -10.04
CA TYR A 51 3.33 2.36 -9.95
C TYR A 51 2.77 3.05 -8.72
N VAL A 52 1.52 3.45 -8.81
CA VAL A 52 0.67 3.69 -7.65
C VAL A 52 -0.15 2.42 -7.40
N PHE A 53 0.20 1.65 -6.38
CA PHE A 53 -0.56 0.46 -5.97
C PHE A 53 -1.73 0.89 -5.09
N ILE A 54 -2.93 0.42 -5.42
CA ILE A 54 -4.14 0.70 -4.64
C ILE A 54 -4.95 -0.58 -4.41
N GLY A 55 -5.57 -0.69 -3.23
CA GLY A 55 -6.43 -1.83 -2.92
C GLY A 55 -7.35 -1.57 -1.74
N ASN A 56 -8.20 -2.54 -1.43
CA ASN A 56 -9.06 -2.54 -0.26
C ASN A 56 -8.28 -2.79 1.03
N HIS A 57 -8.80 -2.31 2.16
CA HIS A 57 -8.13 -2.40 3.46
C HIS A 57 -9.04 -3.04 4.51
N LEU A 58 -8.71 -4.26 4.92
CA LEU A 58 -9.53 -5.09 5.80
C LEU A 58 -8.91 -5.28 7.19
N SER A 59 -7.58 -5.40 7.25
CA SER A 59 -6.88 -5.85 8.45
C SER A 59 -5.51 -5.18 8.61
N LEU A 60 -4.93 -5.28 9.79
CA LEU A 60 -3.50 -4.97 9.98
C LEU A 60 -2.60 -5.95 9.22
N TYR A 61 -3.08 -7.15 8.92
CA TYR A 61 -2.34 -8.15 8.16
C TYR A 61 -2.25 -7.83 6.65
N ASP A 62 -3.00 -6.86 6.14
CA ASP A 62 -2.85 -6.40 4.75
C ASP A 62 -1.44 -5.82 4.52
N THR A 63 -0.86 -5.12 5.52
CA THR A 63 0.49 -4.56 5.41
C THR A 63 1.58 -5.63 5.24
N PRO A 64 1.71 -6.66 6.11
CA PRO A 64 2.66 -7.74 5.87
C PRO A 64 2.32 -8.54 4.60
N LEU A 65 1.05 -8.68 4.22
CA LEU A 65 0.68 -9.37 2.99
C LEU A 65 1.26 -8.67 1.76
N VAL A 66 1.00 -7.37 1.58
CA VAL A 66 1.51 -6.61 0.43
C VAL A 66 3.04 -6.51 0.41
N LEU A 67 3.68 -6.40 1.59
CA LEU A 67 5.14 -6.41 1.70
C LEU A 67 5.75 -7.76 1.29
N ALA A 68 5.10 -8.87 1.64
CA ALA A 68 5.59 -10.21 1.31
C ALA A 68 5.41 -10.54 -0.18
N THR A 69 4.30 -10.10 -0.78
CA THR A 69 3.85 -10.52 -2.11
C THR A 69 4.35 -9.64 -3.23
N ILE A 70 4.24 -8.32 -3.14
CA ILE A 70 4.63 -7.42 -4.23
C ILE A 70 6.15 -7.48 -4.47
N PRO A 71 6.61 -7.80 -5.72
CA PRO A 71 8.02 -8.06 -5.99
C PRO A 71 8.84 -6.77 -6.22
N LYS A 72 8.36 -5.64 -5.70
CA LYS A 72 8.99 -4.33 -5.88
C LYS A 72 9.15 -3.59 -4.58
N GLN A 73 10.13 -2.68 -4.54
CA GLN A 73 10.20 -1.67 -3.50
C GLN A 73 9.10 -0.63 -3.71
N PHE A 74 8.38 -0.32 -2.64
CA PHE A 74 7.40 0.75 -2.61
C PHE A 74 7.40 1.46 -1.27
N LEU A 75 6.93 2.69 -1.28
CA LEU A 75 6.72 3.49 -0.08
C LEU A 75 5.23 3.51 0.26
N PHE A 76 4.92 3.40 1.53
CA PHE A 76 3.54 3.54 1.99
C PHE A 76 3.15 5.00 2.16
N LEU A 77 1.91 5.30 1.84
CA LEU A 77 1.20 6.46 2.36
C LEU A 77 0.41 6.02 3.60
N VAL A 78 0.87 6.42 4.78
CA VAL A 78 0.32 5.96 6.07
C VAL A 78 -0.33 7.09 6.84
N SER A 79 -1.24 6.77 7.78
CA SER A 79 -1.77 7.77 8.69
C SER A 79 -0.68 8.28 9.65
N ALA A 80 -0.63 9.61 9.86
CA ALA A 80 0.34 10.30 10.72
C ALA A 80 0.36 9.77 12.17
N LYS A 81 -0.74 9.18 12.65
CA LYS A 81 -0.80 8.55 13.98
C LYS A 81 0.24 7.45 14.18
N TYR A 82 0.58 6.70 13.12
CA TYR A 82 1.56 5.62 13.22
C TYR A 82 3.00 6.12 13.35
N VAL A 83 3.29 7.34 12.88
CA VAL A 83 4.61 7.97 13.02
C VAL A 83 4.90 8.39 14.46
N LYS A 84 3.87 8.54 15.29
CA LYS A 84 3.98 8.85 16.73
C LYS A 84 4.31 7.62 17.58
N LEU A 85 4.16 6.41 17.04
CA LEU A 85 4.45 5.17 17.78
C LEU A 85 5.97 4.96 17.92
N PRO A 86 6.46 4.57 19.11
CA PRO A 86 7.87 4.24 19.30
C PRO A 86 8.29 3.10 18.37
N PHE A 87 9.54 3.06 17.96
CA PHE A 87 10.14 2.11 17.00
C PHE A 87 9.49 2.14 15.61
N LEU A 88 8.17 1.97 15.46
CA LEU A 88 7.48 2.01 14.17
C LEU A 88 7.59 3.38 13.52
N GLY A 89 7.36 4.46 14.27
CA GLY A 89 7.45 5.81 13.74
C GLY A 89 8.87 6.16 13.28
N THR A 90 9.88 5.71 14.02
CA THR A 90 11.29 5.89 13.61
C THR A 90 11.59 5.10 12.33
N HIS A 91 11.11 3.85 12.24
CA HIS A 91 11.23 3.05 11.01
C HIS A 91 10.56 3.76 9.82
N LEU A 92 9.30 4.17 9.95
CA LEU A 92 8.54 4.82 8.87
C LEU A 92 9.21 6.10 8.37
N ARG A 93 9.70 6.97 9.28
CA ARG A 93 10.42 8.20 8.91
C ARG A 93 11.72 7.90 8.17
N ARG A 94 12.55 6.99 8.69
CA ARG A 94 13.87 6.68 8.12
C ARG A 94 13.78 5.87 6.83
N SER A 95 12.74 5.05 6.66
CA SER A 95 12.46 4.33 5.40
C SER A 95 11.83 5.22 4.33
N GLY A 96 11.57 6.49 4.63
CA GLY A 96 11.06 7.48 3.68
C GLY A 96 9.57 7.36 3.36
N HIS A 97 8.80 6.61 4.16
CA HIS A 97 7.36 6.52 4.02
C HIS A 97 6.67 7.87 4.23
N PHE A 98 5.55 8.07 3.57
CA PHE A 98 4.78 9.31 3.63
C PHE A 98 3.71 9.22 4.71
N ALA A 99 3.68 10.19 5.63
CA ALA A 99 2.70 10.26 6.69
C ALA A 99 1.68 11.37 6.40
N VAL A 100 0.41 11.01 6.23
CA VAL A 100 -0.69 11.96 5.99
C VAL A 100 -1.60 12.04 7.20
N ASP A 101 -2.06 13.24 7.50
CA ASP A 101 -3.10 13.48 8.46
C ASP A 101 -4.40 13.76 7.71
N VAL A 102 -5.39 12.88 7.90
CA VAL A 102 -6.67 12.97 7.17
C VAL A 102 -7.46 14.22 7.59
N GLU A 103 -7.19 14.78 8.78
CA GLU A 103 -7.82 15.98 9.31
C GLU A 103 -7.13 17.25 8.81
N ASP A 104 -5.83 17.17 8.47
CA ASP A 104 -5.07 18.29 7.86
C ASP A 104 -5.03 18.15 6.34
N THR A 105 -6.02 18.69 5.66
CA THR A 105 -6.13 18.66 4.19
C THR A 105 -4.95 19.36 3.51
N ARG A 106 -4.49 20.50 4.03
CA ARG A 106 -3.38 21.27 3.41
C ARG A 106 -2.03 20.56 3.58
N GLY A 107 -1.75 20.04 4.77
CA GLY A 107 -0.55 19.24 5.03
C GLY A 107 -0.54 17.96 4.22
N SER A 108 -1.67 17.26 4.15
CA SER A 108 -1.82 16.07 3.35
C SER A 108 -1.59 16.32 1.85
N LEU A 109 -2.06 17.45 1.32
CA LEU A 109 -1.81 17.83 -0.09
C LEU A 109 -0.32 18.05 -0.37
N LYS A 110 0.41 18.70 0.54
CA LYS A 110 1.87 18.87 0.42
C LYS A 110 2.59 17.53 0.40
N ILE A 111 2.22 16.62 1.29
CA ILE A 111 2.79 15.27 1.37
C ILE A 111 2.49 14.48 0.07
N MET A 112 1.26 14.51 -0.43
CA MET A 112 0.89 13.84 -1.68
C MET A 112 1.61 14.42 -2.89
N THR A 113 1.83 15.75 -2.93
CA THR A 113 2.62 16.41 -3.98
C THR A 113 4.08 15.94 -3.95
N GLU A 114 4.69 15.86 -2.76
CA GLU A 114 6.04 15.36 -2.60
C GLU A 114 6.13 13.86 -2.96
N ALA A 115 5.12 13.07 -2.60
CA ALA A 115 5.01 11.67 -2.98
C ALA A 115 5.00 11.50 -4.51
N ALA A 116 4.17 12.27 -5.21
CA ALA A 116 4.10 12.27 -6.67
C ALA A 116 5.42 12.70 -7.32
N ARG A 117 6.09 13.72 -6.76
CA ARG A 117 7.41 14.17 -7.21
C ARG A 117 8.46 13.06 -7.10
N ARG A 118 8.57 12.41 -5.93
CA ARG A 118 9.54 11.32 -5.73
C ARG A 118 9.26 10.12 -6.62
N LEU A 119 7.99 9.78 -6.82
CA LEU A 119 7.60 8.69 -7.71
C LEU A 119 8.08 8.96 -9.13
N ARG A 120 7.87 10.18 -9.64
CA ARG A 120 8.30 10.58 -10.98
C ARG A 120 9.82 10.65 -11.12
N GLU A 121 10.52 11.32 -10.18
CA GLU A 121 11.95 11.59 -10.29
C GLU A 121 12.82 10.37 -9.98
N ARG A 122 12.43 9.57 -8.98
CA ARG A 122 13.21 8.42 -8.51
C ARG A 122 12.68 7.08 -9.02
N ARG A 123 11.59 7.08 -9.81
CA ARG A 123 10.90 5.89 -10.31
C ARG A 123 10.57 4.87 -9.18
N LEU A 124 10.26 5.37 -8.00
CA LEU A 124 9.79 4.57 -6.88
C LEU A 124 8.31 4.25 -7.05
N SER A 125 7.86 3.17 -6.46
CA SER A 125 6.42 2.89 -6.37
C SER A 125 5.85 3.38 -5.05
N ILE A 126 4.56 3.66 -5.02
CA ILE A 126 3.83 4.06 -3.82
C ILE A 126 2.65 3.11 -3.65
N LEU A 127 2.38 2.69 -2.42
CA LEU A 127 1.22 1.89 -2.07
C LEU A 127 0.36 2.62 -1.05
N LEU A 128 -0.92 2.66 -1.31
CA LEU A 128 -1.89 3.22 -0.37
C LEU A 128 -3.22 2.49 -0.46
N PHE A 129 -3.98 2.59 0.64
CA PHE A 129 -5.34 2.11 0.73
C PHE A 129 -6.28 3.33 0.64
N PRO A 130 -6.95 3.55 -0.52
CA PRO A 130 -7.69 4.80 -0.77
C PRO A 130 -8.88 5.01 0.15
N GLU A 131 -9.38 3.97 0.82
CA GLU A 131 -10.42 4.06 1.85
C GLU A 131 -9.97 4.95 3.05
N GLY A 132 -8.65 5.05 3.27
CA GLY A 132 -8.05 5.82 4.37
C GLY A 132 -8.23 5.21 5.75
N ARG A 133 -8.96 4.11 5.86
CA ARG A 133 -9.18 3.32 7.08
C ARG A 133 -9.53 1.87 6.73
N ARG A 134 -9.40 0.97 7.69
CA ARG A 134 -9.84 -0.42 7.53
C ARG A 134 -11.36 -0.51 7.54
N ALA A 135 -11.95 -1.20 6.55
CA ALA A 135 -13.38 -1.41 6.45
C ALA A 135 -13.85 -2.51 7.42
N ARG A 136 -14.88 -2.22 8.23
CA ARG A 136 -15.52 -3.21 9.11
C ARG A 136 -16.56 -4.08 8.39
N GLY A 137 -17.10 -3.59 7.29
CA GLY A 137 -18.09 -4.25 6.44
C GLY A 137 -17.65 -4.23 4.98
N GLU A 138 -18.46 -3.67 4.12
CA GLU A 138 -18.17 -3.47 2.71
C GLU A 138 -17.02 -2.47 2.51
N MET A 139 -16.40 -2.55 1.32
CA MET A 139 -15.36 -1.62 0.90
C MET A 139 -15.89 -0.19 0.88
N GLN A 140 -15.18 0.71 1.53
CA GLN A 140 -15.57 2.11 1.64
C GLN A 140 -15.33 2.87 0.33
N GLU A 141 -15.86 4.08 0.25
CA GLU A 141 -15.55 4.98 -0.86
C GLU A 141 -14.08 5.35 -0.89
N PHE A 142 -13.54 5.47 -2.09
CA PHE A 142 -12.14 5.84 -2.30
C PHE A 142 -11.97 7.35 -2.23
N LYS A 143 -10.97 7.78 -1.47
CA LYS A 143 -10.53 9.18 -1.45
C LYS A 143 -9.66 9.47 -2.67
N GLU A 144 -9.77 10.69 -3.19
CA GLU A 144 -9.09 11.11 -4.42
C GLU A 144 -7.56 11.25 -4.31
N GLY A 145 -6.97 11.03 -3.13
CA GLY A 145 -5.53 11.17 -2.91
C GLY A 145 -4.68 10.23 -3.78
N ALA A 146 -5.16 9.02 -4.06
CA ALA A 146 -4.49 8.07 -4.95
C ALA A 146 -4.49 8.59 -6.40
N ALA A 147 -5.63 9.05 -6.90
CA ALA A 147 -5.76 9.63 -8.22
C ALA A 147 -4.90 10.91 -8.36
N TYR A 148 -4.89 11.76 -7.33
CA TYR A 148 -4.02 12.95 -7.31
C TYR A 148 -2.53 12.57 -7.50
N ILE A 149 -2.03 11.60 -6.73
CA ILE A 149 -0.62 11.16 -6.84
C ILE A 149 -0.35 10.57 -8.23
N ALA A 150 -1.22 9.71 -8.73
CA ALA A 150 -1.08 9.04 -10.02
C ALA A 150 -1.05 10.06 -11.18
N ILE A 151 -1.98 11.00 -11.20
CA ILE A 151 -2.05 12.07 -12.21
C ILE A 151 -0.82 12.97 -12.14
N LYS A 152 -0.43 13.44 -10.95
CA LYS A 152 0.72 14.33 -10.80
C LYS A 152 2.06 13.68 -11.15
N SER A 153 2.17 12.38 -10.94
CA SER A 153 3.37 11.61 -11.29
C SER A 153 3.34 11.03 -12.71
N GLN A 154 2.15 10.99 -13.35
CA GLN A 154 1.90 10.29 -14.61
C GLN A 154 2.27 8.79 -14.53
N ALA A 155 2.25 8.22 -13.33
CA ALA A 155 2.56 6.82 -13.10
C ALA A 155 1.29 5.97 -13.17
N PRO A 156 1.30 4.83 -13.88
CA PRO A 156 0.15 3.96 -13.97
C PRO A 156 -0.25 3.42 -12.59
N VAL A 157 -1.53 3.15 -12.43
CA VAL A 157 -2.10 2.60 -11.20
C VAL A 157 -2.25 1.09 -11.35
N ILE A 158 -1.77 0.33 -10.39
CA ILE A 158 -2.03 -1.12 -10.27
C ILE A 158 -3.06 -1.33 -9.17
N PRO A 159 -4.30 -1.72 -9.52
CA PRO A 159 -5.29 -2.14 -8.54
C PRO A 159 -4.97 -3.55 -8.04
N PHE A 160 -5.17 -3.78 -6.74
CA PHE A 160 -5.15 -5.12 -6.15
C PHE A 160 -6.34 -5.33 -5.23
N ALA A 161 -6.69 -6.58 -4.98
CA ALA A 161 -7.73 -6.96 -4.04
C ALA A 161 -7.20 -7.98 -3.03
N ILE A 162 -7.65 -7.84 -1.79
CA ILE A 162 -7.33 -8.72 -0.67
C ILE A 162 -8.61 -9.32 -0.13
N ARG A 163 -8.59 -10.64 0.14
CA ARG A 163 -9.65 -11.36 0.83
C ARG A 163 -9.07 -12.32 1.87
N GLY A 164 -9.76 -12.47 3.01
CA GLY A 164 -9.36 -13.42 4.06
C GLY A 164 -8.51 -12.82 5.19
N THR A 165 -7.97 -11.61 5.07
CA THR A 165 -7.16 -11.00 6.14
C THR A 165 -7.98 -10.52 7.33
N ARG A 166 -9.27 -10.25 7.15
CA ARG A 166 -10.19 -9.93 8.25
C ARG A 166 -10.36 -11.12 9.20
N GLU A 167 -10.48 -12.30 8.64
CA GLU A 167 -10.62 -13.57 9.37
C GLU A 167 -9.32 -13.92 10.11
N VAL A 168 -8.17 -13.53 9.54
CA VAL A 168 -6.85 -13.67 10.19
C VAL A 168 -6.72 -12.79 11.41
N LEU A 169 -7.07 -11.50 11.28
CA LEU A 169 -7.03 -10.56 12.41
C LEU A 169 -8.15 -9.53 12.27
N GLU A 170 -9.20 -9.72 13.04
CA GLU A 170 -10.34 -8.83 13.11
C GLU A 170 -9.97 -7.47 13.71
N ILE A 171 -10.66 -6.41 13.28
CA ILE A 171 -10.43 -5.04 13.78
C ILE A 171 -10.79 -4.96 15.28
N GLY A 172 -9.80 -4.63 16.10
CA GLY A 172 -9.93 -4.55 17.56
C GLY A 172 -9.56 -5.84 18.28
N SER A 173 -9.32 -6.95 17.57
CA SER A 173 -8.81 -8.18 18.13
C SER A 173 -7.28 -8.17 18.23
N VAL A 174 -6.76 -8.99 19.15
CA VAL A 174 -5.32 -9.34 19.25
C VAL A 174 -5.09 -10.82 18.90
N HIS A 175 -6.16 -11.57 18.61
CA HIS A 175 -6.09 -13.00 18.30
C HIS A 175 -5.87 -13.19 16.81
N VAL A 176 -4.68 -13.63 16.45
CA VAL A 176 -4.32 -14.00 15.08
C VAL A 176 -4.73 -15.43 14.82
N ARG A 177 -5.44 -15.67 13.71
CA ARG A 177 -5.86 -16.99 13.26
C ARG A 177 -5.16 -17.34 11.94
N GLY A 178 -4.71 -18.58 11.81
CA GLY A 178 -4.24 -19.08 10.52
C GLY A 178 -5.39 -19.19 9.52
N GLY A 179 -5.05 -19.29 8.25
CA GLY A 179 -6.05 -19.42 7.20
C GLY A 179 -5.49 -19.12 5.81
N THR A 180 -6.40 -19.11 4.85
CA THR A 180 -6.07 -18.78 3.45
C THR A 180 -6.43 -17.33 3.17
N VAL A 181 -5.50 -16.61 2.53
CA VAL A 181 -5.68 -15.25 2.08
C VAL A 181 -5.48 -15.19 0.57
N ASP A 182 -6.42 -14.61 -0.14
CA ASP A 182 -6.33 -14.37 -1.57
C ASP A 182 -5.80 -12.94 -1.84
N PHE A 183 -4.87 -12.85 -2.78
CA PHE A 183 -4.29 -11.60 -3.27
C PHE A 183 -4.35 -11.57 -4.80
N ALA A 184 -5.19 -10.70 -5.35
CA ALA A 184 -5.34 -10.55 -6.79
C ALA A 184 -4.81 -9.19 -7.26
N VAL A 185 -4.04 -9.18 -8.34
CA VAL A 185 -3.48 -7.98 -8.96
C VAL A 185 -4.12 -7.80 -10.33
N GLY A 186 -4.68 -6.61 -10.57
CA GLY A 186 -5.30 -6.26 -11.85
C GLY A 186 -4.34 -5.63 -12.84
N GLU A 187 -4.84 -5.42 -14.04
CA GLU A 187 -4.14 -4.70 -15.10
C GLU A 187 -3.88 -3.24 -14.72
N ALA A 188 -2.77 -2.70 -15.23
CA ALA A 188 -2.41 -1.31 -15.01
C ALA A 188 -3.43 -0.36 -15.64
N ILE A 189 -3.87 0.63 -14.88
CA ILE A 189 -4.69 1.75 -15.35
C ILE A 189 -3.72 2.85 -15.81
N PRO A 190 -3.67 3.20 -17.10
CA PRO A 190 -2.79 4.26 -17.60
C PRO A 190 -3.25 5.62 -17.08
N THR A 191 -2.28 6.50 -16.78
CA THR A 191 -2.54 7.88 -16.33
C THR A 191 -1.85 8.93 -17.19
N ALA A 192 -1.12 8.50 -18.22
CA ALA A 192 -0.45 9.39 -19.15
C ALA A 192 -1.47 10.31 -19.84
N GLY A 193 -1.22 11.61 -19.80
CA GLY A 193 -2.10 12.62 -20.37
C GLY A 193 -3.31 13.03 -19.50
N LEU A 194 -3.59 12.33 -18.39
CA LEU A 194 -4.62 12.72 -17.45
C LEU A 194 -4.23 14.01 -16.70
N THR A 195 -5.24 14.82 -16.41
CA THR A 195 -5.14 16.08 -15.68
C THR A 195 -5.90 16.01 -14.36
N LEU A 196 -5.74 16.98 -13.49
CA LEU A 196 -6.47 17.02 -12.23
C LEU A 196 -8.01 17.15 -12.41
N LYS A 197 -8.49 17.48 -13.60
CA LYS A 197 -9.93 17.45 -13.92
C LYS A 197 -10.46 16.01 -13.97
N ASP A 198 -9.59 15.06 -14.30
CA ASP A 198 -9.93 13.64 -14.45
C ASP A 198 -9.87 12.87 -13.11
N ARG A 199 -9.57 13.57 -11.99
CA ARG A 199 -9.31 12.96 -10.69
C ARG A 199 -10.48 12.15 -10.16
N GLU A 200 -11.69 12.67 -10.25
CA GLU A 200 -12.91 12.00 -9.81
C GLU A 200 -13.17 10.74 -10.64
N ALA A 201 -13.14 10.87 -11.96
CA ALA A 201 -13.33 9.75 -12.87
C ALA A 201 -12.30 8.64 -12.67
N LEU A 202 -11.01 9.01 -12.48
CA LEU A 202 -9.96 8.05 -12.17
C LEU A 202 -10.19 7.35 -10.83
N THR A 203 -10.66 8.08 -9.81
CA THR A 203 -10.98 7.49 -8.50
C THR A 203 -12.12 6.48 -8.61
N ALA A 204 -13.17 6.80 -9.34
CA ALA A 204 -14.28 5.88 -9.60
C ALA A 204 -13.82 4.62 -10.35
N LEU A 205 -13.00 4.77 -11.39
CA LEU A 205 -12.42 3.66 -12.15
C LEU A 205 -11.54 2.78 -11.26
N MET A 206 -10.70 3.36 -10.41
CA MET A 206 -9.86 2.62 -9.46
C MET A 206 -10.71 1.73 -8.54
N ARG A 207 -11.78 2.30 -7.98
CA ARG A 207 -12.70 1.57 -7.11
C ARG A 207 -13.39 0.43 -7.85
N GLU A 208 -13.92 0.70 -9.04
CA GLU A 208 -14.55 -0.31 -9.90
C GLU A 208 -13.61 -1.49 -10.18
N ARG A 209 -12.34 -1.22 -10.50
CA ARG A 209 -11.35 -2.27 -10.76
C ARG A 209 -11.07 -3.13 -9.54
N VAL A 210 -10.99 -2.54 -8.34
CA VAL A 210 -10.80 -3.29 -7.10
C VAL A 210 -12.05 -4.13 -6.79
N VAL A 211 -13.27 -3.59 -6.98
CA VAL A 211 -14.52 -4.36 -6.81
C VAL A 211 -14.54 -5.58 -7.73
N LYS A 212 -14.26 -5.39 -9.02
CA LYS A 212 -14.21 -6.50 -9.99
C LYS A 212 -13.17 -7.57 -9.63
N LEU A 213 -12.05 -7.18 -9.03
CA LEU A 213 -11.06 -8.13 -8.53
C LEU A 213 -11.60 -8.91 -7.31
N LEU A 214 -12.29 -8.24 -6.39
CA LEU A 214 -12.91 -8.88 -5.22
C LEU A 214 -13.98 -9.91 -5.65
N GLU A 215 -14.82 -9.56 -6.62
CA GLU A 215 -15.84 -10.47 -7.18
C GLU A 215 -15.21 -11.75 -7.77
N ARG A 216 -14.05 -11.64 -8.42
CA ARG A 216 -13.30 -12.78 -8.96
C ARG A 216 -12.62 -13.66 -7.90
N LEU A 217 -12.48 -13.14 -6.69
CA LEU A 217 -11.97 -13.91 -5.55
C LEU A 217 -13.08 -14.71 -4.83
N GLY A 218 -14.31 -14.47 -5.21
CA GLY A 218 -15.49 -15.27 -4.97
C GLY A 218 -16.12 -15.22 -3.71
#